data_4fc0ddc5e8a8b3040bd9fc17063cb24e
#
_entry.id   4fc0ddc5e8a8b3040bd9fc17063cb24e
#
_cell.length_a   1.000
_cell.length_b   1.000
_cell.length_c   1.000
_cell.angle_alpha   90.00
_cell.angle_beta   90.00
_cell.angle_gamma   90.00
#
_symmetry.space_group_name_H-M   'P 1'
#
loop_
_entity.id
_entity.type
_entity.pdbx_description
1 polymer ?
#
loop_
_entity_poly.entity_id
_entity_poly.type
_entity_poly.pdbx_seq_one_letter_code
_entity_poly.pdbx_strand_id
1 'polypeptide(L)'
;MSSFKTSVRCWNDIGIWGDSTCPRLLSAIHCANCAIYSEAGRELFEREIPKDYFKTWIDEIENRTDFIARTGDSFFVFKCGQNLFALPMKVVSEVSSMRMIHKIPYRRRGAIVGLVNINGELVPATDLLSLFSLPTKLENPKSIVVCSAGLNRFAFAVDSVRGISVADENSVADADSSDAWYVEKNFTINGEKIILINFEILTGAVLKKGL
;
A
#
# COMPACT_ATOMS: atom_id res chain seq x y z
N MET A 1 -13.06 20.93 37.84
CA MET A 1 -13.29 21.66 36.55
C MET A 1 -11.91 22.09 36.06
N SER A 2 -11.31 21.27 35.23
CA SER A 2 -9.99 21.57 34.65
C SER A 2 -10.19 22.47 33.45
N SER A 3 -9.69 23.70 33.55
CA SER A 3 -9.73 24.70 32.47
C SER A 3 -8.84 24.20 31.32
N PHE A 4 -9.45 23.76 30.24
CA PHE A 4 -8.74 23.54 28.98
C PHE A 4 -8.22 24.91 28.50
N LYS A 5 -6.96 25.20 28.76
CA LYS A 5 -6.26 26.25 28.05
C LYS A 5 -6.25 25.87 26.58
N THR A 6 -6.98 26.60 25.77
CA THR A 6 -6.98 26.50 24.32
C THR A 6 -5.53 26.65 23.87
N SER A 7 -4.90 25.56 23.41
CA SER A 7 -3.53 25.63 22.93
C SER A 7 -3.48 26.58 21.75
N VAL A 8 -2.75 27.67 21.92
CA VAL A 8 -2.55 28.68 20.88
C VAL A 8 -1.82 28.00 19.73
N ARG A 9 -2.50 27.78 18.62
CA ARG A 9 -1.92 27.18 17.38
C ARG A 9 -1.48 28.27 16.40
N CYS A 10 -0.86 29.32 16.91
CA CYS A 10 -0.48 30.46 16.10
C CYS A 10 0.42 30.15 14.90
N TRP A 11 1.15 29.02 14.94
CA TRP A 11 1.97 28.57 13.82
C TRP A 11 1.16 28.15 12.59
N ASN A 12 -0.12 27.74 12.78
CA ASN A 12 -1.03 27.36 11.69
C ASN A 12 -1.84 28.57 11.17
N ASP A 13 -2.02 29.59 11.99
CA ASP A 13 -2.86 30.72 11.65
C ASP A 13 -2.02 31.90 11.11
N ILE A 14 -1.10 32.41 11.92
CA ILE A 14 -0.25 33.55 11.60
C ILE A 14 1.23 33.22 11.45
N GLY A 15 1.60 31.96 11.68
CA GLY A 15 2.97 31.45 11.59
C GLY A 15 3.36 30.97 10.22
N ILE A 16 4.41 30.15 10.16
CA ILE A 16 5.02 29.71 8.91
C ILE A 16 4.11 28.79 8.08
N TRP A 17 3.15 28.09 8.71
CA TRP A 17 2.15 27.26 8.03
C TRP A 17 0.81 27.98 7.83
N GLY A 18 0.72 29.27 8.22
CA GLY A 18 -0.39 30.17 7.99
C GLY A 18 -0.04 31.30 7.02
N ASP A 19 -0.47 32.52 7.34
CA ASP A 19 -0.26 33.71 6.50
C ASP A 19 1.11 34.38 6.69
N SER A 20 1.97 33.84 7.57
CA SER A 20 3.30 34.36 7.91
C SER A 20 3.34 35.79 8.46
N THR A 21 2.24 36.27 9.04
CA THR A 21 2.12 37.63 9.62
C THR A 21 2.61 37.73 11.06
N CYS A 22 3.07 36.63 11.67
CA CYS A 22 3.51 36.61 13.05
C CYS A 22 4.75 37.48 13.26
N PRO A 23 4.68 38.53 14.15
CA PRO A 23 5.80 39.43 14.37
C PRO A 23 7.05 38.74 14.95
N ARG A 24 6.90 37.60 15.60
CA ARG A 24 8.03 36.81 16.13
C ARG A 24 8.83 36.09 15.05
N LEU A 25 8.31 35.95 13.84
CA LEU A 25 9.06 35.38 12.72
C LEU A 25 10.27 36.25 12.34
N LEU A 26 10.23 37.56 12.59
CA LEU A 26 11.37 38.45 12.35
C LEU A 26 12.60 38.07 13.20
N SER A 27 12.40 37.57 14.41
CA SER A 27 13.49 37.18 15.31
C SER A 27 13.76 35.69 15.33
N ALA A 28 12.71 34.86 15.29
CA ALA A 28 12.82 33.39 15.36
C ALA A 28 13.10 32.75 13.99
N ILE A 29 12.84 33.45 12.89
CA ILE A 29 12.97 33.00 11.49
C ILE A 29 12.00 31.86 11.15
N HIS A 30 11.81 30.92 12.08
CA HIS A 30 10.93 29.75 11.94
C HIS A 30 10.20 29.45 13.25
N CYS A 31 8.93 29.01 13.17
CA CYS A 31 8.14 28.69 14.37
C CYS A 31 8.80 27.63 15.25
N ALA A 32 9.55 26.67 14.69
CA ALA A 32 10.28 25.68 15.45
C ALA A 32 11.31 26.28 16.43
N ASN A 33 11.81 27.48 16.17
CA ASN A 33 12.75 28.19 17.04
C ASN A 33 12.05 29.13 18.04
N CYS A 34 10.70 29.20 18.01
CA CYS A 34 9.91 30.07 18.85
C CYS A 34 9.59 29.36 20.17
N ALA A 35 9.75 30.13 21.30
CA ALA A 35 9.47 29.62 22.64
C ALA A 35 8.01 29.11 22.80
N ILE A 36 7.03 29.80 22.18
CA ILE A 36 5.63 29.36 22.22
C ILE A 36 5.43 28.01 21.57
N TYR A 37 6.10 27.75 20.45
CA TYR A 37 6.03 26.44 19.77
C TYR A 37 6.67 25.33 20.61
N SER A 38 7.83 25.62 21.20
CA SER A 38 8.54 24.68 22.07
C SER A 38 7.77 24.39 23.36
N GLU A 39 7.10 25.39 23.94
CA GLU A 39 6.26 25.23 25.11
C GLU A 39 5.01 24.41 24.84
N ALA A 40 4.34 24.67 23.73
CA ALA A 40 3.22 23.85 23.28
C ALA A 40 3.61 22.39 23.03
N GLY A 41 4.83 22.16 22.51
CA GLY A 41 5.39 20.82 22.36
C GLY A 41 5.61 20.13 23.70
N ARG A 42 6.19 20.81 24.69
CA ARG A 42 6.35 20.25 26.04
C ARG A 42 5.03 19.93 26.70
N GLU A 43 4.04 20.81 26.61
CA GLU A 43 2.70 20.57 27.16
C GLU A 43 2.04 19.31 26.60
N LEU A 44 2.34 18.94 25.34
CA LEU A 44 1.91 17.68 24.77
C LEU A 44 2.56 16.44 25.42
N PHE A 45 3.86 16.54 25.78
CA PHE A 45 4.58 15.44 26.44
C PHE A 45 4.21 15.33 27.93
N GLU A 46 3.85 16.44 28.58
CA GLU A 46 3.46 16.45 30.00
C GLU A 46 1.97 16.16 30.20
N ARG A 47 1.24 15.89 29.15
CA ARG A 47 -0.18 15.60 29.22
C ARG A 47 -0.42 14.29 29.98
N GLU A 48 -1.20 14.35 31.04
CA GLU A 48 -1.62 13.13 31.76
C GLU A 48 -2.40 12.23 30.81
N ILE A 49 -1.98 10.97 30.76
CA ILE A 49 -2.68 9.94 29.98
C ILE A 49 -4.02 9.66 30.67
N PRO A 50 -5.16 9.75 29.95
CA PRO A 50 -6.46 9.42 30.53
C PRO A 50 -6.43 8.01 31.15
N LYS A 51 -7.00 7.85 32.35
CA LYS A 51 -6.94 6.58 33.11
C LYS A 51 -7.49 5.39 32.30
N ASP A 52 -8.44 5.65 31.41
CA ASP A 52 -9.07 4.62 30.56
C ASP A 52 -8.35 4.39 29.23
N TYR A 53 -7.30 5.16 28.91
CA TYR A 53 -6.58 5.06 27.65
C TYR A 53 -5.99 3.65 27.42
N PHE A 54 -5.29 3.14 28.43
CA PHE A 54 -4.71 1.79 28.34
C PHE A 54 -5.79 0.71 28.26
N LYS A 55 -6.91 0.89 28.97
CA LYS A 55 -8.01 -0.05 28.94
C LYS A 55 -8.64 -0.12 27.54
N THR A 56 -8.89 1.03 26.93
CA THR A 56 -9.41 1.09 25.54
C THR A 56 -8.44 0.40 24.55
N TRP A 57 -7.14 0.60 24.74
CA TRP A 57 -6.11 -0.05 23.92
C TRP A 57 -6.06 -1.58 24.13
N ILE A 58 -6.18 -2.02 25.38
CA ILE A 58 -6.21 -3.44 25.72
C ILE A 58 -7.45 -4.08 25.11
N ASP A 59 -8.63 -3.45 25.28
CA ASP A 59 -9.88 -3.93 24.70
C ASP A 59 -9.80 -3.99 23.15
N GLU A 60 -9.12 -3.06 22.53
CA GLU A 60 -8.93 -3.04 21.07
C GLU A 60 -7.94 -4.11 20.59
N ILE A 61 -6.93 -4.44 21.39
CA ILE A 61 -5.97 -5.53 21.11
C ILE A 61 -6.62 -6.89 21.37
N GLU A 62 -7.36 -7.04 22.47
CA GLU A 62 -8.07 -8.27 22.83
C GLU A 62 -9.22 -8.58 21.85
N ASN A 63 -9.93 -7.55 21.38
CA ASN A 63 -10.99 -7.67 20.37
C ASN A 63 -10.46 -7.72 18.92
N ARG A 64 -9.15 -7.56 18.70
CA ARG A 64 -8.58 -7.97 17.41
C ARG A 64 -8.78 -9.48 17.32
N THR A 65 -9.89 -9.81 16.65
CA THR A 65 -10.28 -11.17 16.29
C THR A 65 -9.04 -11.98 16.00
N ASP A 66 -8.86 -13.03 16.76
CA ASP A 66 -7.83 -14.03 16.68
C ASP A 66 -7.18 -14.05 15.30
N PHE A 67 -5.94 -13.62 15.24
CA PHE A 67 -5.02 -14.16 14.28
C PHE A 67 -4.90 -15.65 14.66
N ILE A 68 -5.94 -16.41 14.30
CA ILE A 68 -5.81 -17.86 14.22
C ILE A 68 -4.58 -18.00 13.34
N ALA A 69 -3.52 -18.53 13.89
CA ALA A 69 -2.36 -18.97 13.13
C ALA A 69 -2.89 -20.08 12.21
N ARG A 70 -3.47 -19.67 11.09
CA ARG A 70 -3.89 -20.58 10.05
C ARG A 70 -2.60 -21.16 9.51
N THR A 71 -2.37 -22.43 9.80
CA THR A 71 -1.29 -23.20 9.22
C THR A 71 -1.59 -23.31 7.72
N GLY A 72 -0.91 -22.53 6.90
CA GLY A 72 -1.07 -22.51 5.46
C GLY A 72 -0.31 -21.36 4.81
N ASP A 73 -0.12 -21.44 3.51
CA ASP A 73 0.50 -20.37 2.75
C ASP A 73 -0.39 -19.12 2.73
N SER A 74 0.20 -17.99 3.03
CA SER A 74 -0.49 -16.69 3.02
C SER A 74 -0.39 -16.06 1.64
N PHE A 75 -1.53 -15.63 1.13
CA PHE A 75 -1.66 -15.01 -0.19
C PHE A 75 -2.20 -13.59 -0.07
N PHE A 76 -1.61 -12.70 -0.82
CA PHE A 76 -2.09 -11.34 -1.00
C PHE A 76 -3.11 -11.31 -2.13
N VAL A 77 -4.37 -10.95 -1.82
CA VAL A 77 -5.49 -10.97 -2.76
C VAL A 77 -5.84 -9.56 -3.21
N PHE A 78 -5.99 -9.37 -4.50
CA PHE A 78 -6.33 -8.08 -5.11
C PHE A 78 -7.22 -8.26 -6.34
N LYS A 79 -7.98 -7.22 -6.66
CA LYS A 79 -8.81 -7.14 -7.85
C LYS A 79 -8.10 -6.36 -8.94
N CYS A 80 -8.08 -6.91 -10.13
CA CYS A 80 -7.53 -6.26 -11.31
C CYS A 80 -8.46 -6.54 -12.49
N GLY A 81 -9.15 -5.50 -12.97
CA GLY A 81 -10.25 -5.64 -13.92
C GLY A 81 -11.42 -6.43 -13.31
N GLN A 82 -11.84 -7.47 -14.00
CA GLN A 82 -12.94 -8.32 -13.54
C GLN A 82 -12.48 -9.52 -12.70
N ASN A 83 -11.17 -9.75 -12.59
CA ASN A 83 -10.61 -10.92 -11.95
C ASN A 83 -10.07 -10.63 -10.55
N LEU A 84 -10.16 -11.62 -9.69
CA LEU A 84 -9.45 -11.66 -8.41
C LEU A 84 -8.17 -12.48 -8.61
N PHE A 85 -7.06 -11.86 -8.29
CA PHE A 85 -5.75 -12.48 -8.34
C PHE A 85 -5.16 -12.59 -6.95
N ALA A 86 -4.25 -13.54 -6.81
CA ALA A 86 -3.44 -13.69 -5.61
C ALA A 86 -1.96 -13.82 -5.96
N LEU A 87 -1.13 -13.38 -5.05
CA LEU A 87 0.32 -13.60 -5.05
C LEU A 87 0.76 -14.16 -3.71
N PRO A 88 1.80 -15.01 -3.66
CA PRO A 88 2.39 -15.39 -2.39
C PRO A 88 2.81 -14.14 -1.60
N MET A 89 2.47 -14.06 -0.32
CA MET A 89 2.77 -12.88 0.50
C MET A 89 4.26 -12.51 0.51
N LYS A 90 5.13 -13.50 0.45
CA LYS A 90 6.60 -13.35 0.47
C LYS A 90 7.17 -12.52 -0.69
N VAL A 91 6.42 -12.37 -1.79
CA VAL A 91 6.89 -11.62 -2.98
C VAL A 91 6.35 -10.20 -3.04
N VAL A 92 5.36 -9.87 -2.22
CA VAL A 92 4.78 -8.53 -2.13
C VAL A 92 5.61 -7.72 -1.13
N SER A 93 6.30 -6.70 -1.62
CA SER A 93 7.15 -5.86 -0.77
C SER A 93 6.43 -4.65 -0.20
N GLU A 94 5.51 -4.08 -0.97
CA GLU A 94 4.81 -2.86 -0.57
C GLU A 94 3.47 -2.73 -1.31
N VAL A 95 2.51 -2.10 -0.64
CA VAL A 95 1.25 -1.66 -1.24
C VAL A 95 1.05 -0.20 -0.88
N SER A 96 0.84 0.64 -1.87
CA SER A 96 0.61 2.06 -1.66
C SER A 96 -0.64 2.55 -2.41
N SER A 97 -1.12 3.74 -2.07
CA SER A 97 -2.14 4.43 -2.85
C SER A 97 -1.64 4.68 -4.27
N MET A 98 -2.56 4.82 -5.21
CA MET A 98 -2.23 5.09 -6.61
C MET A 98 -1.34 6.32 -6.73
N ARG A 99 -0.25 6.18 -7.48
CA ARG A 99 0.72 7.23 -7.79
C ARG A 99 0.82 7.41 -9.30
N MET A 100 1.32 8.56 -9.72
CA MET A 100 1.53 8.83 -11.14
C MET A 100 2.59 7.90 -11.73
N ILE A 101 2.23 7.22 -12.81
CA ILE A 101 3.17 6.41 -13.61
C ILE A 101 3.70 7.29 -14.73
N HIS A 102 4.99 7.55 -14.72
CA HIS A 102 5.68 8.35 -15.72
C HIS A 102 6.09 7.49 -16.91
N LYS A 103 5.57 7.81 -18.09
CA LYS A 103 5.90 7.07 -19.32
C LYS A 103 7.37 7.25 -19.68
N ILE A 104 8.00 6.15 -20.15
CA ILE A 104 9.38 6.18 -20.63
C ILE A 104 9.34 6.69 -22.10
N PRO A 105 10.08 7.78 -22.43
CA PRO A 105 10.16 8.28 -23.80
C PRO A 105 10.65 7.20 -24.77
N TYR A 106 10.16 7.27 -26.01
CA TYR A 106 10.56 6.40 -27.13
C TYR A 106 10.27 4.90 -26.95
N ARG A 107 9.66 4.48 -25.84
CA ARG A 107 9.25 3.10 -25.61
C ARG A 107 7.81 2.91 -26.06
N ARG A 108 7.63 2.24 -27.18
CA ARG A 108 6.28 2.06 -27.77
C ARG A 108 5.63 0.71 -27.49
N ARG A 109 6.41 -0.31 -27.11
CA ARG A 109 5.95 -1.69 -26.86
C ARG A 109 6.72 -2.30 -25.68
N GLY A 110 6.06 -3.21 -24.97
CA GLY A 110 6.65 -3.95 -23.86
C GLY A 110 5.70 -4.07 -22.67
N ALA A 111 6.04 -4.91 -21.71
CA ALA A 111 5.27 -5.09 -20.49
C ALA A 111 5.35 -3.89 -19.54
N ILE A 112 6.47 -3.14 -19.60
CA ILE A 112 6.68 -1.96 -18.75
C ILE A 112 6.02 -0.75 -19.40
N VAL A 113 5.06 -0.16 -18.71
CA VAL A 113 4.30 1.02 -19.16
C VAL A 113 4.91 2.35 -18.71
N GLY A 114 5.82 2.30 -17.73
CA GLY A 114 6.44 3.50 -17.20
C GLY A 114 7.29 3.23 -15.96
N LEU A 115 7.60 4.31 -15.24
CA LEU A 115 8.26 4.29 -13.93
C LEU A 115 7.35 4.95 -12.92
N VAL A 116 7.33 4.44 -11.70
CA VAL A 116 6.63 5.01 -10.57
C VAL A 116 7.60 5.28 -9.43
N ASN A 117 7.45 6.42 -8.76
CA ASN A 117 8.26 6.74 -7.59
C ASN A 117 7.62 6.12 -6.34
N ILE A 118 8.33 5.19 -5.73
CA ILE A 118 7.96 4.53 -4.48
C ILE A 118 9.00 4.90 -3.42
N ASN A 119 8.62 5.78 -2.52
CA ASN A 119 9.48 6.24 -1.41
C ASN A 119 10.86 6.78 -1.85
N GLY A 120 10.91 7.45 -3.02
CA GLY A 120 12.15 8.01 -3.59
C GLY A 120 12.88 7.07 -4.56
N GLU A 121 12.46 5.82 -4.69
CA GLU A 121 13.00 4.86 -5.65
C GLU A 121 12.13 4.78 -6.91
N LEU A 122 12.75 4.79 -8.08
CA LEU A 122 12.06 4.62 -9.35
C LEU A 122 11.89 3.14 -9.67
N VAL A 123 10.66 2.66 -9.59
CA VAL A 123 10.31 1.26 -9.83
C VAL A 123 9.64 1.12 -11.19
N PRO A 124 10.03 0.14 -12.03
CA PRO A 124 9.34 -0.15 -13.28
C PRO A 124 7.88 -0.52 -13.02
N ALA A 125 6.94 0.15 -13.71
CA ALA A 125 5.53 -0.14 -13.65
C ALA A 125 5.11 -0.98 -14.86
N THR A 126 4.34 -2.04 -14.62
CA THR A 126 3.82 -2.94 -15.66
C THR A 126 2.29 -2.91 -15.68
N ASP A 127 1.71 -3.16 -16.85
CA ASP A 127 0.28 -3.42 -17.00
C ASP A 127 0.02 -4.93 -16.96
N LEU A 128 -0.47 -5.41 -15.82
CA LEU A 128 -0.71 -6.82 -15.57
C LEU A 128 -1.74 -7.41 -16.53
N LEU A 129 -2.82 -6.68 -16.83
CA LEU A 129 -3.88 -7.14 -17.72
C LEU A 129 -3.40 -7.27 -19.16
N SER A 130 -2.66 -6.29 -19.64
CA SER A 130 -2.01 -6.35 -20.97
C SER A 130 -0.97 -7.47 -21.04
N LEU A 131 -0.22 -7.70 -19.96
CA LEU A 131 0.77 -8.77 -19.89
C LEU A 131 0.12 -10.15 -20.02
N PHE A 132 -1.04 -10.31 -19.38
CA PHE A 132 -1.85 -11.54 -19.43
C PHE A 132 -2.73 -11.65 -20.69
N SER A 133 -2.69 -10.65 -21.57
CA SER A 133 -3.55 -10.58 -22.76
C SER A 133 -5.05 -10.60 -22.44
N LEU A 134 -5.42 -10.04 -21.29
CA LEU A 134 -6.81 -9.92 -20.89
C LEU A 134 -7.48 -8.72 -21.57
N PRO A 135 -8.73 -8.85 -22.04
CA PRO A 135 -9.41 -7.80 -22.82
C PRO A 135 -9.88 -6.61 -21.99
N THR A 136 -9.83 -6.73 -20.66
CA THR A 136 -10.27 -5.71 -19.72
C THR A 136 -9.16 -4.71 -19.45
N LYS A 137 -9.55 -3.44 -19.18
CA LYS A 137 -8.65 -2.39 -18.71
C LYS A 137 -9.00 -2.06 -17.26
N LEU A 138 -8.04 -1.52 -16.52
CA LEU A 138 -8.30 -0.91 -15.23
C LEU A 138 -9.18 0.33 -15.44
N GLU A 139 -10.33 0.38 -14.77
CA GLU A 139 -11.25 1.52 -14.89
C GLU A 139 -10.86 2.64 -13.93
N ASN A 140 -10.53 2.29 -12.70
CA ASN A 140 -10.18 3.25 -11.65
C ASN A 140 -9.18 2.64 -10.66
N PRO A 141 -7.90 2.49 -11.04
CA PRO A 141 -6.90 1.91 -10.15
C PRO A 141 -6.71 2.79 -8.91
N LYS A 142 -6.83 2.17 -7.74
CA LYS A 142 -6.73 2.86 -6.44
C LYS A 142 -5.41 2.60 -5.73
N SER A 143 -4.74 1.52 -6.08
CA SER A 143 -3.53 1.11 -5.38
C SER A 143 -2.45 0.64 -6.36
N ILE A 144 -1.22 0.72 -5.90
CA ILE A 144 -0.05 0.15 -6.55
C ILE A 144 0.49 -0.96 -5.67
N VAL A 145 0.72 -2.11 -6.26
CA VAL A 145 1.37 -3.26 -5.63
C VAL A 145 2.80 -3.33 -6.15
N VAL A 146 3.75 -3.42 -5.25
CA VAL A 146 5.17 -3.57 -5.56
C VAL A 146 5.61 -4.97 -5.19
N CYS A 147 6.18 -5.66 -6.15
CA CYS A 147 6.72 -7.01 -5.97
C CYS A 147 8.25 -6.99 -6.07
N SER A 148 8.87 -7.91 -5.34
CA SER A 148 10.32 -8.11 -5.36
C SER A 148 10.66 -9.58 -5.60
N ALA A 149 11.59 -9.81 -6.53
CA ALA A 149 12.20 -11.10 -6.83
C ALA A 149 13.73 -10.96 -6.82
N GLY A 150 14.35 -11.18 -5.68
CA GLY A 150 15.77 -10.88 -5.50
C GLY A 150 16.05 -9.40 -5.72
N LEU A 151 16.90 -9.10 -6.71
CA LEU A 151 17.25 -7.71 -7.08
C LEU A 151 16.19 -7.05 -8.01
N ASN A 152 15.25 -7.81 -8.54
CA ASN A 152 14.27 -7.28 -9.46
C ASN A 152 13.06 -6.78 -8.71
N ARG A 153 12.72 -5.50 -8.88
CA ARG A 153 11.50 -4.89 -8.37
C ARG A 153 10.67 -4.39 -9.53
N PHE A 154 9.37 -4.61 -9.45
CA PHE A 154 8.41 -4.03 -10.39
C PHE A 154 7.09 -3.77 -9.68
N ALA A 155 6.31 -2.87 -10.24
CA ALA A 155 5.03 -2.46 -9.69
C ALA A 155 3.92 -2.61 -10.74
N PHE A 156 2.69 -2.75 -10.28
CA PHE A 156 1.52 -2.70 -11.13
C PHE A 156 0.34 -2.08 -10.39
N ALA A 157 -0.52 -1.41 -11.14
CA ALA A 157 -1.73 -0.80 -10.61
C ALA A 157 -2.84 -1.85 -10.47
N VAL A 158 -3.67 -1.71 -9.43
CA VAL A 158 -4.82 -2.58 -9.15
C VAL A 158 -6.05 -1.74 -8.79
N ASP A 159 -7.25 -2.27 -9.08
CA ASP A 159 -8.50 -1.57 -8.77
C ASP A 159 -8.77 -1.53 -7.26
N SER A 160 -8.55 -2.65 -6.57
CA SER A 160 -8.68 -2.72 -5.11
C SER A 160 -7.86 -3.86 -4.51
N VAL A 161 -7.48 -3.67 -3.26
CA VAL A 161 -6.83 -4.69 -2.43
C VAL A 161 -7.89 -5.33 -1.53
N ARG A 162 -7.93 -6.65 -1.47
CA ARG A 162 -8.82 -7.42 -0.59
C ARG A 162 -8.15 -7.79 0.74
N GLY A 163 -6.82 -7.81 0.77
CA GLY A 163 -6.02 -8.13 1.94
C GLY A 163 -5.29 -9.46 1.83
N ILE A 164 -4.95 -10.01 2.99
CA ILE A 164 -4.24 -11.28 3.11
C ILE A 164 -5.25 -12.39 3.38
N SER A 165 -5.16 -13.47 2.63
CA SER A 165 -5.95 -14.68 2.83
C SER A 165 -5.04 -15.87 2.98
N VAL A 166 -5.47 -16.84 3.79
CA VAL A 166 -4.82 -18.14 3.92
C VAL A 166 -5.71 -19.14 3.19
N ALA A 167 -5.15 -19.86 2.25
CA ALA A 167 -5.89 -20.92 1.57
C ALA A 167 -5.90 -22.19 2.43
N ASP A 168 -7.08 -22.72 2.68
CA ASP A 168 -7.22 -24.04 3.24
C ASP A 168 -6.88 -25.08 2.15
N GLU A 169 -6.13 -26.12 2.49
CA GLU A 169 -5.71 -27.17 1.54
C GLU A 169 -6.90 -27.76 0.76
N ASN A 170 -8.07 -27.81 1.35
CA ASN A 170 -9.30 -28.34 0.75
C ASN A 170 -9.97 -27.40 -0.27
N SER A 171 -9.56 -26.13 -0.33
CA SER A 171 -10.13 -25.12 -1.25
C SER A 171 -9.25 -24.85 -2.48
N VAL A 172 -8.11 -25.52 -2.57
CA VAL A 172 -7.11 -25.32 -3.62
C VAL A 172 -7.31 -26.37 -4.70
N ALA A 173 -7.52 -25.93 -5.93
CA ALA A 173 -7.47 -26.77 -7.12
C ALA A 173 -6.19 -26.45 -7.89
N ASP A 174 -5.45 -27.48 -8.30
CA ASP A 174 -4.31 -27.29 -9.19
C ASP A 174 -4.77 -26.73 -10.54
N ALA A 175 -3.91 -25.98 -11.20
CA ALA A 175 -4.20 -25.45 -12.53
C ALA A 175 -4.34 -26.60 -13.52
N ASP A 176 -5.45 -26.60 -14.28
CA ASP A 176 -5.63 -27.54 -15.36
C ASP A 176 -4.73 -27.16 -16.55
N SER A 177 -4.42 -28.14 -17.42
CA SER A 177 -3.64 -27.92 -18.64
C SER A 177 -4.28 -26.90 -19.61
N SER A 178 -5.55 -26.57 -19.42
CA SER A 178 -6.29 -25.53 -20.14
C SER A 178 -6.17 -24.14 -19.53
N ASP A 179 -5.58 -24.01 -18.36
CA ASP A 179 -5.42 -22.71 -17.68
C ASP A 179 -4.36 -21.84 -18.36
N ALA A 180 -4.48 -20.54 -18.18
CA ALA A 180 -3.55 -19.59 -18.77
C ALA A 180 -2.14 -19.74 -18.18
N TRP A 181 -1.13 -19.45 -18.97
CA TRP A 181 0.30 -19.62 -18.66
C TRP A 181 0.78 -18.98 -17.36
N TYR A 182 0.05 -17.99 -16.84
CA TYR A 182 0.37 -17.29 -15.59
C TYR A 182 -0.30 -17.90 -14.36
N VAL A 183 -1.20 -18.87 -14.52
CA VAL A 183 -1.94 -19.48 -13.42
C VAL A 183 -1.10 -20.58 -12.79
N GLU A 184 -0.90 -20.51 -11.48
CA GLU A 184 -0.29 -21.58 -10.69
C GLU A 184 -1.35 -22.51 -10.12
N LYS A 185 -2.36 -21.92 -9.48
CA LYS A 185 -3.49 -22.61 -8.85
C LYS A 185 -4.74 -21.76 -8.91
N ASN A 186 -5.88 -22.40 -8.77
CA ASN A 186 -7.15 -21.71 -8.55
C ASN A 186 -7.69 -22.10 -7.18
N PHE A 187 -8.26 -21.16 -6.46
CA PHE A 187 -8.97 -21.44 -5.23
C PHE A 187 -10.21 -20.57 -5.09
N THR A 188 -11.13 -21.01 -4.24
CA THR A 188 -12.39 -20.31 -4.01
C THR A 188 -12.47 -19.86 -2.56
N ILE A 189 -12.66 -18.56 -2.37
CA ILE A 189 -12.89 -17.97 -1.05
C ILE A 189 -14.25 -17.27 -1.08
N ASN A 190 -15.13 -17.61 -0.14
CA ASN A 190 -16.49 -17.06 -0.05
C ASN A 190 -17.30 -17.12 -1.37
N GLY A 191 -17.08 -18.17 -2.20
CA GLY A 191 -17.75 -18.33 -3.48
C GLY A 191 -17.13 -17.54 -4.64
N GLU A 192 -16.08 -16.74 -4.41
CA GLU A 192 -15.35 -16.02 -5.45
C GLU A 192 -14.12 -16.83 -5.90
N LYS A 193 -13.97 -17.02 -7.22
CA LYS A 193 -12.78 -17.68 -7.79
C LYS A 193 -11.60 -16.73 -7.74
N ILE A 194 -10.49 -17.18 -7.18
CA ILE A 194 -9.23 -16.46 -7.07
C ILE A 194 -8.15 -17.20 -7.83
N ILE A 195 -7.41 -16.48 -8.64
CA ILE A 195 -6.36 -16.99 -9.50
C ILE A 195 -5.01 -16.70 -8.85
N LEU A 196 -4.31 -17.74 -8.39
CA LEU A 196 -2.94 -17.65 -7.91
C LEU A 196 -2.00 -17.51 -9.10
N ILE A 197 -1.28 -16.41 -9.15
CA ILE A 197 -0.32 -16.14 -10.21
C ILE A 197 1.00 -16.84 -9.90
N ASN A 198 1.53 -17.56 -10.88
CA ASN A 198 2.89 -18.08 -10.82
C ASN A 198 3.89 -16.91 -10.91
N PHE A 199 4.48 -16.56 -9.78
CA PHE A 199 5.31 -15.37 -9.66
C PHE A 199 6.63 -15.47 -10.43
N GLU A 200 7.21 -16.65 -10.55
CA GLU A 200 8.45 -16.86 -11.32
C GLU A 200 8.21 -16.62 -12.81
N ILE A 201 7.12 -17.16 -13.34
CA ILE A 201 6.71 -16.97 -14.73
C ILE A 201 6.36 -15.50 -14.98
N LEU A 202 5.63 -14.86 -14.05
CA LEU A 202 5.31 -13.42 -14.13
C LEU A 202 6.57 -12.58 -14.20
N THR A 203 7.53 -12.81 -13.31
CA THR A 203 8.80 -12.08 -13.28
C THR A 203 9.58 -12.28 -14.59
N GLY A 204 9.66 -13.53 -15.07
CA GLY A 204 10.27 -13.83 -16.35
C GLY A 204 9.61 -13.11 -17.53
N ALA A 205 8.27 -13.01 -17.53
CA ALA A 205 7.53 -12.32 -18.57
C ALA A 205 7.75 -10.78 -18.52
N VAL A 206 7.79 -10.19 -17.32
CA VAL A 206 8.08 -8.77 -17.13
C VAL A 206 9.50 -8.45 -17.62
N LEU A 207 10.50 -9.26 -17.28
CA LEU A 207 11.88 -9.05 -17.69
C LEU A 207 12.08 -9.27 -19.20
N LYS A 208 11.53 -10.34 -19.77
CA LYS A 208 11.67 -10.64 -21.21
C LYS A 208 10.93 -9.66 -22.11
N LYS A 209 9.72 -9.25 -21.73
CA LYS A 209 8.94 -8.25 -22.49
C LYS A 209 9.25 -6.81 -22.07
N GLY A 210 10.05 -6.67 -21.02
CA GLY A 210 10.45 -5.38 -20.45
C GLY A 210 11.72 -4.79 -21.06
N LEU A 211 12.51 -5.57 -21.77
CA LEU A 211 13.64 -5.16 -22.57
C LEU A 211 13.22 -5.10 -24.05
#